data_b611030fd46327b1d9d758b9992fa584
#
_entry.id   b611030fd46327b1d9d758b9992fa584
#
_cell.length_a   1.000
_cell.length_b   1.000
_cell.length_c   1.000
_cell.angle_alpha   90.00
_cell.angle_beta   90.00
_cell.angle_gamma   90.00
#
_symmetry.space_group_name_H-M   'P 1'
#
loop_
_entity.id
_entity.type
_entity.pdbx_description
1 polymer ?
#
loop_
_entity_poly.entity_id
_entity_poly.type
_entity_poly.pdbx_seq_one_letter_code
_entity_poly.pdbx_strand_id
1 'polypeptide(L)'
;MFQILISPGATGANSFVLQLMAGDGGPLTAKEATLTLSLPERSIEPMERKAVLGADGYWSVRDVPIPYPGRWHVQVDALITDFQKISLGDEFDVPTR
;
A
#
# COMPACT_ATOMS: atom_id res chain seq x y z
N MET A 1 -1.72 12.71 4.72
CA MET A 1 -2.68 11.64 5.15
C MET A 1 -2.93 10.67 4.02
N PHE A 2 -3.02 9.40 4.32
CA PHE A 2 -3.37 8.40 3.32
C PHE A 2 -4.32 7.38 3.92
N GLN A 3 -5.06 6.70 3.06
CA GLN A 3 -5.97 5.64 3.46
C GLN A 3 -5.72 4.42 2.57
N ILE A 4 -5.71 3.25 3.19
CA ILE A 4 -5.48 1.99 2.50
C ILE A 4 -6.69 1.08 2.72
N LEU A 5 -7.25 0.57 1.64
CA LEU A 5 -8.30 -0.43 1.68
C LEU A 5 -7.74 -1.74 1.13
N ILE A 6 -7.92 -2.82 1.87
CA ILE A 6 -7.38 -4.13 1.52
C ILE A 6 -8.56 -5.09 1.33
N SER A 7 -8.56 -5.82 0.24
CA SER A 7 -9.63 -6.78 -0.06
C SER A 7 -9.02 -8.06 -0.64
N PRO A 8 -9.33 -9.22 -0.10
CA PRO A 8 -10.21 -9.51 1.03
C PRO A 8 -9.57 -9.30 2.41
N GLY A 9 -8.27 -9.05 2.49
CA GLY A 9 -7.58 -8.84 3.76
C GLY A 9 -7.23 -10.11 4.51
N ALA A 10 -7.07 -11.23 3.81
CA ALA A 10 -6.71 -12.52 4.37
C ALA A 10 -5.56 -13.12 3.54
N THR A 11 -5.07 -14.31 3.95
CA THR A 11 -4.03 -14.99 3.17
C THR A 11 -4.53 -15.29 1.75
N GLY A 12 -3.62 -15.25 0.80
CA GLY A 12 -3.92 -15.42 -0.61
C GLY A 12 -3.74 -14.14 -1.40
N ALA A 13 -4.37 -14.06 -2.58
CA ALA A 13 -4.27 -12.88 -3.43
C ALA A 13 -5.13 -11.74 -2.87
N ASN A 14 -4.55 -10.56 -2.76
CA ASN A 14 -5.21 -9.38 -2.23
C ASN A 14 -5.10 -8.22 -3.20
N SER A 15 -6.05 -7.29 -3.10
CA SER A 15 -6.00 -6.03 -3.82
C SER A 15 -5.93 -4.89 -2.82
N PHE A 16 -5.13 -3.88 -3.13
CA PHE A 16 -4.96 -2.70 -2.30
C PHE A 16 -5.43 -1.47 -3.06
N VAL A 17 -6.20 -0.63 -2.40
CA VAL A 17 -6.61 0.66 -2.94
C VAL A 17 -6.06 1.73 -2.02
N LEU A 18 -5.31 2.66 -2.59
CA LEU A 18 -4.63 3.71 -1.86
C LEU A 18 -5.26 5.05 -2.21
N GLN A 19 -5.67 5.79 -1.18
CA GLN A 19 -6.16 7.15 -1.34
C GLN A 19 -5.17 8.09 -0.68
N LEU A 20 -4.53 8.93 -1.48
CA LEU A 20 -3.57 9.92 -1.01
C LEU A 20 -4.26 11.27 -0.89
N MET A 21 -4.11 11.90 0.27
CA MET A 21 -4.75 13.19 0.56
C MET A 21 -3.70 14.20 1.01
N ALA A 22 -3.85 15.43 0.55
CA ALA A 22 -3.04 16.54 1.03
C ALA A 22 -3.47 16.93 2.45
N GLY A 23 -2.66 17.75 3.12
CA GLY A 23 -2.94 18.16 4.49
C GLY A 23 -4.24 18.94 4.67
N ASP A 24 -4.76 19.54 3.60
CA ASP A 24 -6.03 20.27 3.62
C ASP A 24 -7.24 19.37 3.34
N GLY A 25 -7.03 18.07 3.17
CA GLY A 25 -8.11 17.12 2.87
C GLY A 25 -8.40 16.94 1.39
N GLY A 26 -7.77 17.74 0.52
CA GLY A 26 -7.93 17.59 -0.92
C GLY A 26 -7.09 16.46 -1.50
N PRO A 27 -7.29 16.13 -2.78
CA PRO A 27 -6.50 15.08 -3.40
C PRO A 27 -5.03 15.47 -3.52
N LEU A 28 -4.15 14.51 -3.24
CA LEU A 28 -2.72 14.69 -3.41
C LEU A 28 -2.32 14.10 -4.76
N THR A 29 -1.73 14.93 -5.62
CA THR A 29 -1.25 14.48 -6.92
C THR A 29 0.15 13.94 -6.77
N ALA A 30 0.36 12.70 -7.19
CA ALA A 30 1.67 12.06 -7.18
C ALA A 30 1.98 11.55 -8.58
N LYS A 31 3.27 11.48 -8.91
CA LYS A 31 3.72 10.93 -10.19
C LYS A 31 3.76 9.41 -10.16
N GLU A 32 4.14 8.85 -9.02
CA GLU A 32 4.25 7.41 -8.83
C GLU A 32 3.91 7.07 -7.39
N ALA A 33 3.43 5.86 -7.18
CA ALA A 33 3.24 5.31 -5.84
C ALA A 33 3.70 3.86 -5.84
N THR A 34 4.42 3.48 -4.78
CA THR A 34 4.94 2.13 -4.62
C THR A 34 4.48 1.59 -3.28
N LEU A 35 3.98 0.36 -3.29
CA LEU A 35 3.55 -0.34 -2.10
C LEU A 35 4.58 -1.38 -1.72
N THR A 36 5.05 -1.36 -0.48
CA THR A 36 6.00 -2.34 0.05
C THR A 36 5.36 -3.05 1.23
N LEU A 37 5.36 -4.38 1.18
CA LEU A 37 4.83 -5.22 2.25
C LEU A 37 5.95 -6.04 2.87
N SER A 38 5.95 -6.15 4.18
CA SER A 38 6.92 -6.96 4.90
C SER A 38 6.28 -7.64 6.10
N LEU A 39 6.82 -8.81 6.46
CA LEU A 39 6.39 -9.55 7.65
C LEU A 39 7.64 -9.86 8.49
N PRO A 40 8.04 -8.95 9.37
CA PRO A 40 9.28 -9.11 10.13
C PRO A 40 9.31 -10.35 11.03
N GLU A 41 8.14 -10.77 11.54
CA GLU A 41 8.03 -11.93 12.42
C GLU A 41 8.51 -13.21 11.76
N ARG A 42 8.48 -13.29 10.43
CA ARG A 42 8.90 -14.48 9.69
C ARG A 42 10.13 -14.22 8.83
N SER A 43 10.78 -13.09 9.02
CA SER A 43 11.98 -12.70 8.25
C SER A 43 11.76 -12.79 6.74
N ILE A 44 10.55 -12.45 6.30
CA ILE A 44 10.22 -12.43 4.88
C ILE A 44 10.72 -11.15 4.25
N GLU A 45 11.39 -11.27 3.13
CA GLU A 45 11.89 -10.11 2.40
C GLU A 45 10.74 -9.21 1.97
N PRO A 46 10.93 -7.88 2.02
CA PRO A 46 9.89 -6.95 1.58
C PRO A 46 9.49 -7.18 0.12
N MET A 47 8.19 -7.17 -0.12
CA MET A 47 7.64 -7.26 -1.47
C MET A 47 7.25 -5.87 -1.93
N GLU A 48 7.80 -5.45 -3.06
CA GLU A 48 7.53 -4.14 -3.62
C GLU A 48 6.66 -4.26 -4.86
N ARG A 49 5.62 -3.44 -4.93
CA ARG A 49 4.70 -3.42 -6.06
C ARG A 49 4.38 -1.99 -6.44
N LYS A 50 4.41 -1.69 -7.73
CA LYS A 50 4.02 -0.37 -8.20
C LYS A 50 2.51 -0.27 -8.27
N ALA A 51 1.95 0.81 -7.72
CA ALA A 51 0.54 1.09 -7.81
C ALA A 51 0.21 1.75 -9.15
N VAL A 52 -1.02 1.54 -9.61
CA VAL A 52 -1.52 2.11 -10.85
C VAL A 52 -2.61 3.12 -10.52
N LEU A 53 -2.51 4.31 -11.08
CA LEU A 53 -3.51 5.35 -10.88
C LEU A 53 -4.73 5.05 -11.75
N GLY A 54 -5.89 4.92 -11.12
CA GLY A 54 -7.15 4.71 -11.81
C GLY A 54 -7.82 5.99 -12.25
N ALA A 55 -8.84 5.85 -13.08
CA ALA A 55 -9.61 7.00 -13.57
C ALA A 55 -10.38 7.71 -12.45
N ASP A 56 -10.62 7.02 -11.34
CA ASP A 56 -11.29 7.57 -10.16
C ASP A 56 -10.35 8.36 -9.24
N GLY A 57 -9.07 8.45 -9.58
CA GLY A 57 -8.10 9.16 -8.77
C GLY A 57 -7.47 8.32 -7.67
N TYR A 58 -7.82 7.05 -7.55
CA TYR A 58 -7.24 6.16 -6.55
C TYR A 58 -6.12 5.32 -7.17
N TRP A 59 -5.11 5.05 -6.34
CA TRP A 59 -4.03 4.14 -6.72
C TRP A 59 -4.42 2.73 -6.32
N SER A 60 -4.14 1.75 -7.17
CA SER A 60 -4.49 0.37 -6.89
C SER A 60 -3.34 -0.58 -7.19
N VAL A 61 -3.27 -1.64 -6.39
CA VAL A 61 -2.35 -2.76 -6.59
C VAL A 61 -3.16 -4.03 -6.51
N ARG A 62 -3.07 -4.88 -7.54
CA ARG A 62 -3.84 -6.12 -7.61
C ARG A 62 -2.94 -7.33 -7.53
N ASP A 63 -3.55 -8.46 -7.16
CA ASP A 63 -2.89 -9.77 -7.15
C ASP A 63 -1.63 -9.79 -6.28
N VAL A 64 -1.70 -9.15 -5.11
CA VAL A 64 -0.61 -9.16 -4.15
C VAL A 64 -0.73 -10.40 -3.29
N PRO A 65 0.21 -11.35 -3.38
CA PRO A 65 0.13 -12.56 -2.57
C PRO A 65 0.51 -12.27 -1.13
N ILE A 66 -0.33 -12.72 -0.19
CA ILE A 66 -0.01 -12.69 1.23
C ILE A 66 0.03 -14.14 1.68
N PRO A 67 1.23 -14.75 1.75
CA PRO A 67 1.34 -16.19 1.97
C PRO A 67 1.10 -16.64 3.42
N TYR A 68 1.24 -15.74 4.38
CA TYR A 68 1.14 -16.11 5.79
C TYR A 68 0.26 -15.15 6.57
N PRO A 69 -0.45 -15.64 7.60
CA PRO A 69 -1.14 -14.75 8.52
C PRO A 69 -0.14 -14.07 9.45
N GLY A 70 -0.55 -12.98 10.07
CA GLY A 70 0.26 -12.25 11.01
C GLY A 70 0.11 -10.75 10.88
N ARG A 71 0.95 -10.00 11.55
CA ARG A 71 0.94 -8.56 11.47
C ARG A 71 1.92 -8.09 10.41
N TRP A 72 1.36 -7.65 9.30
CA TRP A 72 2.12 -7.18 8.16
C TRP A 72 2.36 -5.68 8.25
N HIS A 73 3.54 -5.26 7.82
CA HIS A 73 3.87 -3.85 7.65
C HIS A 73 3.65 -3.46 6.21
N VAL A 74 3.01 -2.33 6.00
CA VAL A 74 2.81 -1.76 4.68
C VAL A 74 3.43 -0.37 4.64
N GLN A 75 4.17 -0.10 3.58
CA GLN A 75 4.76 1.21 3.35
C GLN A 75 4.37 1.69 1.98
N VAL A 76 3.94 2.95 1.90
CA VAL A 76 3.61 3.59 0.64
C VAL A 76 4.60 4.70 0.39
N ASP A 77 5.30 4.62 -0.73
CA ASP A 77 6.21 5.66 -1.17
C ASP A 77 5.57 6.38 -2.35
N ALA A 78 5.28 7.66 -2.17
CA ALA A 78 4.66 8.48 -3.21
C ALA A 78 5.65 9.52 -3.71
N LEU A 79 5.93 9.50 -5.00
CA LEU A 79 6.80 10.49 -5.64
C LEU A 79 5.93 11.65 -6.10
N ILE A 80 6.05 12.79 -5.43
CA ILE A 80 5.23 13.98 -5.73
C ILE A 80 5.86 14.78 -6.85
N THR A 81 7.16 15.05 -6.74
CA THR A 81 7.96 15.68 -7.78
C THR A 81 9.25 14.91 -7.92
N ASP A 82 10.09 15.28 -8.89
CA ASP A 82 11.39 14.64 -9.05
C ASP A 82 12.30 14.82 -7.83
N PHE A 83 11.97 15.77 -6.96
CA PHE A 83 12.78 16.10 -5.79
C PHE A 83 12.04 15.88 -4.48
N GLN A 84 10.79 15.48 -4.51
CA GLN A 84 9.98 15.31 -3.30
C GLN A 84 9.31 13.95 -3.28
N LYS A 85 9.62 13.20 -2.23
CA LYS A 85 9.05 11.86 -2.00
C LYS A 85 8.46 11.82 -0.60
N ILE A 86 7.28 11.24 -0.49
CA ILE A 86 6.61 11.03 0.80
C ILE A 86 6.56 9.53 1.07
N SER A 87 6.98 9.13 2.27
CA SER A 87 6.90 7.74 2.71
C SER A 87 5.95 7.66 3.89
N LEU A 88 4.96 6.78 3.80
CA LEU A 88 3.95 6.58 4.82
C LEU A 88 3.89 5.09 5.16
N GLY A 89 3.78 4.79 6.44
CA GLY A 89 3.77 3.41 6.90
C GLY A 89 2.60 3.11 7.81
N ASP A 90 2.15 1.86 7.81
CA ASP A 90 1.09 1.38 8.68
C ASP A 90 1.24 -0.12 8.87
N GLU A 91 0.41 -0.69 9.75
CA GLU A 91 0.40 -2.12 10.00
C GLU A 91 -1.03 -2.64 9.88
N PHE A 92 -1.17 -3.89 9.50
CA PHE A 92 -2.48 -4.54 9.47
C PHE A 92 -2.34 -6.01 9.81
N ASP A 93 -3.40 -6.56 10.41
CA ASP A 93 -3.43 -7.97 10.78
C ASP A 93 -4.09 -8.78 9.68
N VAL A 94 -3.43 -9.87 9.30
CA VAL A 94 -3.95 -10.81 8.31
C VAL A 94 -4.34 -12.09 9.03
N PRO A 95 -5.64 -12.39 9.13
CA PRO A 95 -6.09 -13.64 9.76
C PRO A 95 -5.88 -14.84 8.86
N THR A 96 -5.87 -16.01 9.46
CA THR A 96 -5.88 -17.26 8.73
C THR A 96 -7.22 -17.38 8.01
N ARG A 97 -7.14 -17.74 6.75
CA ARG A 97 -8.33 -17.89 5.92
C ARG A 97 -9.00 -19.23 6.13
#